data_b4a619ae406b98b24429fe5ff8cbed18
#
_entry.id   b4a619ae406b98b24429fe5ff8cbed18
#
_cell.length_a   1.000
_cell.length_b   1.000
_cell.length_c   1.000
_cell.angle_alpha   90.00
_cell.angle_beta   90.00
_cell.angle_gamma   90.00
#
_symmetry.space_group_name_H-M   'P 1'
#
loop_
_entity.id
_entity.type
_entity.pdbx_description
1 polymer ?
#
loop_
_entity_poly.entity_id
_entity_poly.type
_entity_poly.pdbx_seq_one_letter_code
_entity_poly.pdbx_strand_id
1 'polypeptide(L)'
;MSTAPSSLTSKVQPLAFDTGIFALAFLDAAAAFVGTEGVVHLVGPEPKVIQVHGGAVLDAASDGKRLVTGGDDGQVMETRSDGSTRILAGQKGRWIDRVALGPDGVVAWSAGKTAHVLPTKGEPKSLDVPSTVGGLAFAPKGLRLAVAHYGGVTLWFPNAAAAKPELFGWKGSHLGVTFSPDGRFLVTTMQEPALHGWRVVDGAHMRMSGYPSRVKSFAFTADGKWLATSGSGEAILWPFQAKDGPMGKEPSMLAPSPTTRVTVVAPHPKDPVVGIGYEDGMVMMVRITDAAEILLRKPDSDPVSAMAWHPSGGAVAFGTQGGKGGLLAF
;
A
#
# COMPACT_ATOMS: atom_id res chain seq x y z
N MET A 1 18.29 23.98 -20.33
CA MET A 1 18.77 24.24 -18.96
C MET A 1 17.69 23.67 -18.02
N SER A 2 17.99 22.60 -17.30
CA SER A 2 17.08 22.07 -16.29
C SER A 2 17.08 23.04 -15.12
N THR A 3 15.97 23.74 -14.89
CA THR A 3 15.79 24.54 -13.67
C THR A 3 15.69 23.57 -12.49
N ALA A 4 16.42 23.83 -11.41
CA ALA A 4 16.31 23.04 -10.19
C ALA A 4 14.83 22.97 -9.75
N PRO A 5 14.34 21.81 -9.25
CA PRO A 5 12.96 21.68 -8.82
C PRO A 5 12.63 22.69 -7.71
N SER A 6 11.42 23.22 -7.71
CA SER A 6 10.91 24.00 -6.58
C SER A 6 11.05 23.21 -5.29
N SER A 7 11.35 23.85 -4.17
CA SER A 7 11.61 23.15 -2.91
C SER A 7 10.70 23.62 -1.78
N LEU A 8 10.13 22.67 -1.05
CA LEU A 8 9.40 22.85 0.19
C LEU A 8 10.13 22.23 1.38
N THR A 9 11.42 21.87 1.24
CA THR A 9 12.19 21.22 2.31
C THR A 9 12.20 21.97 3.63
N SER A 10 12.18 23.31 3.60
CA SER A 10 12.13 24.16 4.80
C SER A 10 10.76 24.19 5.49
N LYS A 11 9.70 23.74 4.81
CA LYS A 11 8.34 23.67 5.35
C LYS A 11 7.98 22.31 5.91
N VAL A 12 8.78 21.29 5.61
CA VAL A 12 8.58 19.95 6.16
C VAL A 12 8.98 19.95 7.63
N GLN A 13 8.08 19.53 8.52
CA GLN A 13 8.37 19.23 9.91
C GLN A 13 9.20 17.96 9.96
N PRO A 14 10.48 18.02 10.39
CA PRO A 14 11.29 16.82 10.52
C PRO A 14 10.86 16.00 11.74
N LEU A 15 10.89 14.67 11.59
CA LEU A 15 10.56 13.71 12.63
C LEU A 15 11.68 12.69 12.75
N ALA A 16 11.88 12.15 13.98
CA ALA A 16 12.82 11.08 14.28
C ALA A 16 12.16 10.05 15.19
N PHE A 17 12.40 8.78 14.90
CA PHE A 17 11.85 7.63 15.60
C PHE A 17 12.97 6.67 15.98
N ASP A 18 12.81 5.94 17.05
CA ASP A 18 13.81 4.96 17.54
C ASP A 18 13.82 3.65 16.72
N THR A 19 12.89 3.51 15.78
CA THR A 19 12.72 2.31 14.92
C THR A 19 12.51 2.72 13.48
N GLY A 20 12.86 1.85 12.53
CA GLY A 20 12.56 2.03 11.10
C GLY A 20 11.04 2.10 10.86
N ILE A 21 10.61 2.93 9.92
CA ILE A 21 9.20 3.05 9.59
C ILE A 21 8.82 2.00 8.54
N PHE A 22 7.89 1.13 8.89
CA PHE A 22 7.36 0.06 8.04
C PHE A 22 6.19 0.52 7.17
N ALA A 23 5.23 1.24 7.77
CA ALA A 23 4.03 1.72 7.11
C ALA A 23 3.62 3.09 7.66
N LEU A 24 2.75 3.78 6.95
CA LEU A 24 2.25 5.09 7.31
C LEU A 24 0.80 5.25 6.86
N ALA A 25 -0.02 5.84 7.71
CA ALA A 25 -1.40 6.18 7.41
C ALA A 25 -1.79 7.47 8.14
N PHE A 26 -2.89 8.11 7.73
CA PHE A 26 -3.55 9.12 8.54
C PHE A 26 -4.77 8.51 9.22
N LEU A 27 -4.96 8.83 10.49
CA LEU A 27 -6.11 8.48 11.32
C LEU A 27 -6.75 9.78 11.78
N ASP A 28 -7.85 10.17 11.15
CA ASP A 28 -8.38 11.53 11.28
C ASP A 28 -7.28 12.58 11.04
N ALA A 29 -6.97 13.44 11.99
CA ALA A 29 -5.93 14.47 11.87
C ALA A 29 -4.50 13.99 12.23
N ALA A 30 -4.33 12.78 12.78
CA ALA A 30 -3.04 12.27 13.23
C ALA A 30 -2.36 11.43 12.15
N ALA A 31 -1.07 11.66 11.89
CA ALA A 31 -0.25 10.75 11.09
C ALA A 31 0.25 9.59 11.96
N ALA A 32 -0.09 8.37 11.58
CA ALA A 32 0.30 7.14 12.26
C ALA A 32 1.51 6.52 11.56
N PHE A 33 2.69 6.63 12.18
CA PHE A 33 3.92 5.99 11.73
C PHE A 33 4.05 4.64 12.42
N VAL A 34 4.02 3.58 11.63
CA VAL A 34 4.14 2.20 12.10
C VAL A 34 5.60 1.80 12.07
N GLY A 35 6.19 1.59 13.23
CA GLY A 35 7.55 1.11 13.38
C GLY A 35 7.68 -0.40 13.15
N THR A 36 8.86 -0.84 12.72
CA THR A 36 9.14 -2.27 12.47
C THR A 36 9.04 -3.14 13.71
N GLU A 37 9.24 -2.56 14.91
CA GLU A 37 9.30 -3.26 16.21
C GLU A 37 7.96 -3.23 16.98
N GLY A 38 6.86 -3.18 16.28
CA GLY A 38 5.54 -3.27 16.89
C GLY A 38 5.01 -1.99 17.54
N VAL A 39 5.62 -0.85 17.25
CA VAL A 39 5.26 0.45 17.82
C VAL A 39 4.51 1.29 16.79
N VAL A 40 3.46 2.00 17.20
CA VAL A 40 2.79 3.03 16.42
C VAL A 40 3.01 4.39 17.07
N HIS A 41 3.57 5.32 16.31
CA HIS A 41 3.71 6.72 16.70
C HIS A 41 2.59 7.54 16.05
N LEU A 42 1.69 8.09 16.86
CA LEU A 42 0.68 9.06 16.41
C LEU A 42 1.28 10.46 16.51
N VAL A 43 1.42 11.12 15.38
CA VAL A 43 1.93 12.50 15.26
C VAL A 43 0.78 13.42 14.87
N GLY A 44 0.45 14.36 15.74
CA GLY A 44 -0.69 15.25 15.57
C GLY A 44 -0.85 16.14 16.81
N PRO A 45 -2.07 16.69 17.03
CA PRO A 45 -2.33 17.56 18.18
C PRO A 45 -2.04 16.93 19.54
N GLU A 46 -2.28 15.63 19.67
CA GLU A 46 -1.99 14.83 20.87
C GLU A 46 -1.07 13.67 20.49
N PRO A 47 0.27 13.87 20.47
CA PRO A 47 1.19 12.82 20.07
C PRO A 47 1.19 11.66 21.08
N LYS A 48 1.24 10.41 20.56
CA LYS A 48 1.26 9.19 21.38
C LYS A 48 2.22 8.17 20.79
N VAL A 49 2.81 7.36 21.67
CA VAL A 49 3.62 6.19 21.33
C VAL A 49 2.95 4.97 21.91
N ILE A 50 2.63 3.98 21.09
CA ILE A 50 1.78 2.86 21.46
C ILE A 50 2.44 1.57 21.03
N GLN A 51 2.75 0.67 21.99
CA GLN A 51 3.18 -0.69 21.68
C GLN A 51 1.94 -1.50 21.28
N VAL A 52 1.86 -1.90 20.01
CA VAL A 52 0.71 -2.63 19.46
C VAL A 52 1.00 -4.13 19.27
N HIS A 53 2.26 -4.52 19.09
CA HIS A 53 2.71 -5.91 19.01
C HIS A 53 3.90 -6.17 19.90
N GLY A 54 4.03 -7.40 20.40
CA GLY A 54 5.20 -7.83 21.19
C GLY A 54 6.45 -8.13 20.37
N GLY A 55 6.35 -8.03 19.04
CA GLY A 55 7.41 -8.27 18.07
C GLY A 55 7.24 -7.40 16.83
N ALA A 56 7.60 -7.93 15.66
CA ALA A 56 7.59 -7.19 14.41
C ALA A 56 6.18 -7.01 13.83
N VAL A 57 5.91 -5.83 13.25
CA VAL A 57 4.76 -5.64 12.35
C VAL A 57 5.08 -6.25 11.00
N LEU A 58 4.18 -7.08 10.48
CA LEU A 58 4.33 -7.77 9.19
C LEU A 58 3.47 -7.15 8.08
N ASP A 59 2.35 -6.52 8.44
CA ASP A 59 1.50 -5.81 7.50
C ASP A 59 0.61 -4.77 8.21
N ALA A 60 0.16 -3.76 7.47
CA ALA A 60 -0.68 -2.68 7.98
C ALA A 60 -1.66 -2.17 6.91
N ALA A 61 -2.89 -1.89 7.31
CA ALA A 61 -3.93 -1.31 6.48
C ALA A 61 -4.72 -0.25 7.24
N SER A 62 -5.17 0.81 6.57
CA SER A 62 -5.98 1.88 7.18
C SER A 62 -7.16 2.28 6.29
N ASP A 63 -8.25 2.71 6.91
CA ASP A 63 -9.41 3.32 6.26
C ASP A 63 -9.53 4.84 6.56
N GLY A 64 -8.47 5.43 7.13
CA GLY A 64 -8.44 6.84 7.53
C GLY A 64 -9.02 7.14 8.91
N LYS A 65 -9.67 6.17 9.56
CA LYS A 65 -10.22 6.29 10.92
C LYS A 65 -9.58 5.33 11.91
N ARG A 66 -9.09 4.21 11.40
CA ARG A 66 -8.41 3.18 12.17
C ARG A 66 -7.28 2.57 11.36
N LEU A 67 -6.29 2.10 12.06
CA LEU A 67 -5.19 1.31 11.55
C LEU A 67 -5.38 -0.12 12.03
N VAL A 68 -5.23 -1.10 11.13
CA VAL A 68 -5.17 -2.51 11.47
C VAL A 68 -3.78 -3.02 11.12
N THR A 69 -3.13 -3.68 12.07
CA THR A 69 -1.80 -4.27 11.91
C THR A 69 -1.82 -5.76 12.20
N GLY A 70 -0.98 -6.50 11.48
CA GLY A 70 -0.68 -7.90 11.75
C GLY A 70 0.77 -8.04 12.21
N GLY A 71 1.00 -8.87 13.24
CA GLY A 71 2.32 -9.07 13.81
C GLY A 71 2.80 -10.52 13.80
N ASP A 72 4.09 -10.71 14.06
CA ASP A 72 4.71 -12.03 14.24
C ASP A 72 4.32 -12.69 15.58
N ASP A 73 3.71 -11.92 16.49
CA ASP A 73 3.07 -12.40 17.73
C ASP A 73 1.75 -13.12 17.49
N GLY A 74 1.26 -13.14 16.25
CA GLY A 74 0.02 -13.79 15.85
C GLY A 74 -1.24 -12.99 16.13
N GLN A 75 -1.12 -11.69 16.38
CA GLN A 75 -2.26 -10.82 16.67
C GLN A 75 -2.64 -9.94 15.48
N VAL A 76 -3.94 -9.69 15.33
CA VAL A 76 -4.51 -8.63 14.50
C VAL A 76 -4.96 -7.52 15.41
N MET A 77 -4.31 -6.36 15.34
CA MET A 77 -4.55 -5.22 16.23
C MET A 77 -5.27 -4.09 15.49
N GLU A 78 -6.22 -3.45 16.14
CA GLU A 78 -6.81 -2.17 15.72
C GLU A 78 -6.25 -1.05 16.59
N THR A 79 -5.84 0.05 15.98
CA THR A 79 -5.42 1.29 16.65
C THR A 79 -6.23 2.46 16.07
N ARG A 80 -6.68 3.38 16.94
CA ARG A 80 -7.45 4.57 16.59
C ARG A 80 -6.65 5.85 16.84
N SER A 81 -7.17 6.98 16.32
CA SER A 81 -6.54 8.30 16.45
C SER A 81 -6.43 8.78 17.91
N ASP A 82 -7.31 8.32 18.80
CA ASP A 82 -7.25 8.60 20.25
C ASP A 82 -6.22 7.75 21.00
N GLY A 83 -5.52 6.85 20.29
CA GLY A 83 -4.52 5.94 20.85
C GLY A 83 -5.12 4.67 21.48
N SER A 84 -6.43 4.49 21.44
CA SER A 84 -7.06 3.25 21.89
C SER A 84 -6.70 2.09 20.96
N THR A 85 -6.47 0.90 21.54
CA THR A 85 -6.14 -0.31 20.81
C THR A 85 -7.09 -1.45 21.16
N ARG A 86 -7.28 -2.38 20.22
CA ARG A 86 -8.09 -3.56 20.41
C ARG A 86 -7.54 -4.75 19.62
N ILE A 87 -7.48 -5.91 20.25
CA ILE A 87 -7.24 -7.17 19.56
C ILE A 87 -8.51 -7.56 18.79
N LEU A 88 -8.40 -7.70 17.48
CA LEU A 88 -9.50 -8.13 16.61
C LEU A 88 -9.53 -9.65 16.44
N ALA A 89 -8.36 -10.26 16.34
CA ALA A 89 -8.18 -11.69 16.20
C ALA A 89 -6.80 -12.12 16.70
N GLY A 90 -6.64 -13.41 17.00
CA GLY A 90 -5.36 -13.98 17.38
C GLY A 90 -5.20 -15.40 16.86
N GLN A 91 -3.99 -15.74 16.43
CA GLN A 91 -3.59 -17.07 15.95
C GLN A 91 -2.31 -17.51 16.64
N LYS A 92 -2.44 -18.11 17.82
CA LYS A 92 -1.28 -18.54 18.64
C LYS A 92 -0.28 -19.38 17.84
N GLY A 93 1.00 -18.96 17.87
CA GLY A 93 2.09 -19.64 17.19
C GLY A 93 2.10 -19.49 15.65
N ARG A 94 1.35 -18.57 15.11
CA ARG A 94 1.31 -18.21 13.68
C ARG A 94 1.58 -16.73 13.50
N TRP A 95 2.23 -16.37 12.43
CA TRP A 95 2.37 -14.99 11.98
C TRP A 95 1.10 -14.51 11.27
N ILE A 96 0.74 -13.26 11.47
CA ILE A 96 -0.28 -12.59 10.66
C ILE A 96 0.44 -11.90 9.51
N ASP A 97 0.51 -12.60 8.37
CA ASP A 97 1.34 -12.19 7.23
C ASP A 97 0.78 -11.00 6.47
N ARG A 98 -0.56 -10.89 6.37
CA ARG A 98 -1.26 -9.82 5.64
C ARG A 98 -2.52 -9.41 6.37
N VAL A 99 -2.86 -8.12 6.23
CA VAL A 99 -4.13 -7.55 6.70
C VAL A 99 -4.76 -6.69 5.60
N ALA A 100 -6.08 -6.62 5.58
CA ALA A 100 -6.82 -5.74 4.68
C ALA A 100 -8.10 -5.25 5.34
N LEU A 101 -8.51 -4.02 5.00
CA LEU A 101 -9.77 -3.42 5.41
C LEU A 101 -10.75 -3.41 4.25
N GLY A 102 -11.96 -3.88 4.52
CA GLY A 102 -13.06 -3.94 3.56
C GLY A 102 -14.18 -2.95 3.88
N PRO A 103 -15.23 -2.98 3.09
CA PRO A 103 -16.39 -2.13 3.30
C PRO A 103 -17.02 -2.40 4.68
N ASP A 104 -17.73 -1.39 5.21
CA ASP A 104 -18.52 -1.49 6.44
C ASP A 104 -17.74 -2.01 7.67
N GLY A 105 -16.43 -1.82 7.69
CA GLY A 105 -15.61 -2.21 8.82
C GLY A 105 -15.16 -3.67 8.85
N VAL A 106 -15.37 -4.43 7.79
CA VAL A 106 -14.86 -5.79 7.65
C VAL A 106 -13.32 -5.80 7.64
N VAL A 107 -12.73 -6.79 8.30
CA VAL A 107 -11.28 -6.99 8.36
C VAL A 107 -10.94 -8.35 7.76
N ALA A 108 -9.90 -8.42 6.95
CA ALA A 108 -9.30 -9.66 6.53
C ALA A 108 -7.85 -9.76 7.01
N TRP A 109 -7.39 -10.98 7.27
CA TRP A 109 -5.98 -11.27 7.56
C TRP A 109 -5.60 -12.65 7.01
N SER A 110 -4.32 -12.92 6.96
CA SER A 110 -3.82 -14.24 6.61
C SER A 110 -2.81 -14.78 7.62
N ALA A 111 -2.79 -16.11 7.75
CA ALA A 111 -1.79 -16.85 8.46
C ALA A 111 -1.34 -18.03 7.59
N GLY A 112 -0.15 -17.94 7.01
CA GLY A 112 0.35 -18.91 6.04
C GLY A 112 -0.54 -18.97 4.79
N LYS A 113 -1.15 -20.12 4.49
CA LYS A 113 -2.02 -20.31 3.32
C LYS A 113 -3.52 -20.06 3.57
N THR A 114 -3.90 -19.65 4.77
CA THR A 114 -5.29 -19.43 5.14
C THR A 114 -5.60 -17.94 5.19
N ALA A 115 -6.57 -17.50 4.39
CA ALA A 115 -7.16 -16.17 4.49
C ALA A 115 -8.39 -16.22 5.39
N HIS A 116 -8.54 -15.21 6.24
CA HIS A 116 -9.66 -15.05 7.17
C HIS A 116 -10.36 -13.75 6.92
N VAL A 117 -11.67 -13.73 7.18
CA VAL A 117 -12.49 -12.50 7.15
C VAL A 117 -13.32 -12.43 8.41
N LEU A 118 -13.19 -11.34 9.15
CA LEU A 118 -14.02 -10.97 10.29
C LEU A 118 -15.09 -9.98 9.81
N PRO A 119 -16.35 -10.41 9.67
CA PRO A 119 -17.44 -9.49 9.35
C PRO A 119 -17.73 -8.60 10.56
N THR A 120 -18.42 -7.46 10.35
CA THR A 120 -18.86 -6.59 11.44
C THR A 120 -19.88 -7.25 12.37
N LYS A 121 -20.59 -8.26 11.87
CA LYS A 121 -21.53 -9.10 12.65
C LYS A 121 -21.37 -10.54 12.21
N GLY A 122 -21.33 -11.45 13.19
CA GLY A 122 -21.20 -12.89 12.97
C GLY A 122 -19.79 -13.41 13.20
N GLU A 123 -19.60 -14.70 12.90
CA GLU A 123 -18.35 -15.40 13.13
C GLU A 123 -17.33 -15.20 12.01
N PRO A 124 -16.03 -15.29 12.30
CA PRO A 124 -14.98 -15.29 11.30
C PRO A 124 -15.18 -16.40 10.28
N LYS A 125 -14.84 -16.11 9.03
CA LYS A 125 -14.84 -17.09 7.93
C LYS A 125 -13.42 -17.29 7.42
N SER A 126 -13.11 -18.44 6.87
CA SER A 126 -11.78 -18.74 6.34
C SER A 126 -11.83 -19.46 5.01
N LEU A 127 -10.74 -19.29 4.24
CA LEU A 127 -10.49 -19.93 2.97
C LEU A 127 -9.02 -20.36 2.90
N ASP A 128 -8.77 -21.63 2.63
CA ASP A 128 -7.43 -22.12 2.27
C ASP A 128 -7.17 -21.89 0.78
N VAL A 129 -6.01 -21.32 0.47
CA VAL A 129 -5.50 -21.18 -0.91
C VAL A 129 -4.31 -22.12 -1.13
N PRO A 130 -3.90 -22.38 -2.39
CA PRO A 130 -2.89 -23.41 -2.70
C PRO A 130 -1.52 -23.21 -2.03
N SER A 131 -1.13 -21.97 -1.72
CA SER A 131 0.16 -21.65 -1.09
C SER A 131 0.03 -20.47 -0.14
N THR A 132 1.14 -20.06 0.50
CA THR A 132 1.19 -18.88 1.38
C THR A 132 0.58 -17.65 0.71
N VAL A 133 -0.26 -16.95 1.45
CA VAL A 133 -0.90 -15.70 1.01
C VAL A 133 0.15 -14.60 0.86
N GLY A 134 0.28 -14.07 -0.34
CA GLY A 134 1.20 -12.97 -0.65
C GLY A 134 0.59 -11.57 -0.48
N GLY A 135 -0.73 -11.47 -0.62
CA GLY A 135 -1.45 -10.20 -0.50
C GLY A 135 -2.95 -10.37 -0.38
N LEU A 136 -3.61 -9.40 0.21
CA LEU A 136 -5.05 -9.32 0.40
C LEU A 136 -5.57 -7.96 -0.08
N ALA A 137 -6.68 -7.95 -0.82
CA ALA A 137 -7.38 -6.71 -1.17
C ALA A 137 -8.89 -6.95 -1.29
N PHE A 138 -9.69 -6.09 -0.71
CA PHE A 138 -11.13 -6.09 -0.96
C PHE A 138 -11.45 -5.35 -2.26
N ALA A 139 -12.43 -5.85 -3.00
CA ALA A 139 -12.98 -5.14 -4.13
C ALA A 139 -13.68 -3.84 -3.67
N PRO A 140 -13.68 -2.78 -4.49
CA PRO A 140 -14.29 -1.50 -4.11
C PRO A 140 -15.82 -1.57 -3.99
N LYS A 141 -16.44 -2.63 -4.52
CA LYS A 141 -17.89 -2.85 -4.43
C LYS A 141 -18.19 -4.30 -4.07
N GLY A 142 -19.11 -4.48 -3.13
CA GLY A 142 -19.49 -5.79 -2.60
C GLY A 142 -18.40 -6.40 -1.73
N LEU A 143 -18.75 -7.44 -0.98
CA LEU A 143 -17.78 -8.16 -0.14
C LEU A 143 -17.10 -9.25 -0.96
N ARG A 144 -16.03 -8.89 -1.66
CA ARG A 144 -15.18 -9.79 -2.45
C ARG A 144 -13.73 -9.55 -2.03
N LEU A 145 -13.03 -10.61 -1.66
CA LEU A 145 -11.63 -10.57 -1.25
C LEU A 145 -10.76 -11.24 -2.31
N ALA A 146 -9.80 -10.50 -2.84
CA ALA A 146 -8.72 -11.04 -3.65
C ALA A 146 -7.61 -11.55 -2.73
N VAL A 147 -7.22 -12.80 -2.90
CA VAL A 147 -6.17 -13.48 -2.15
C VAL A 147 -5.07 -13.86 -3.12
N ALA A 148 -3.96 -13.14 -3.11
CA ALA A 148 -2.80 -13.42 -3.94
C ALA A 148 -1.96 -14.55 -3.35
N HIS A 149 -1.46 -15.46 -4.20
CA HIS A 149 -0.65 -16.60 -3.80
C HIS A 149 0.24 -17.05 -4.96
N TYR A 150 1.03 -18.12 -4.79
CA TYR A 150 1.74 -18.71 -5.92
C TYR A 150 0.73 -19.30 -6.92
N GLY A 151 0.89 -18.92 -8.18
CA GLY A 151 0.03 -19.39 -9.28
C GLY A 151 -1.17 -18.52 -9.60
N GLY A 152 -1.36 -17.37 -8.90
CA GLY A 152 -2.42 -16.40 -9.25
C GLY A 152 -3.09 -15.73 -8.06
N VAL A 153 -4.36 -15.36 -8.28
CA VAL A 153 -5.22 -14.73 -7.28
C VAL A 153 -6.53 -15.51 -7.18
N THR A 154 -6.92 -15.89 -5.99
CA THR A 154 -8.24 -16.43 -5.70
C THR A 154 -9.19 -15.31 -5.29
N LEU A 155 -10.26 -15.09 -6.03
CA LEU A 155 -11.32 -14.15 -5.67
C LEU A 155 -12.37 -14.90 -4.83
N TRP A 156 -12.51 -14.50 -3.57
CA TRP A 156 -13.39 -15.13 -2.61
C TRP A 156 -14.60 -14.23 -2.29
N PHE A 157 -15.76 -14.88 -2.10
CA PHE A 157 -17.05 -14.24 -1.80
C PHE A 157 -17.53 -14.67 -0.40
N PRO A 158 -17.05 -14.06 0.70
CA PRO A 158 -17.27 -14.57 2.06
C PRO A 158 -18.75 -14.65 2.45
N ASN A 159 -19.63 -13.79 1.90
CA ASN A 159 -21.06 -13.79 2.20
C ASN A 159 -21.92 -14.65 1.26
N ALA A 160 -21.34 -15.20 0.22
CA ALA A 160 -22.07 -16.02 -0.74
C ALA A 160 -21.67 -17.50 -0.58
N ALA A 161 -22.29 -18.19 0.38
CA ALA A 161 -21.95 -19.58 0.71
C ALA A 161 -22.03 -20.56 -0.46
N ALA A 162 -22.90 -20.29 -1.45
CA ALA A 162 -23.03 -21.08 -2.66
C ALA A 162 -22.05 -20.69 -3.78
N ALA A 163 -21.39 -19.54 -3.68
CA ALA A 163 -20.43 -19.09 -4.70
C ALA A 163 -19.08 -19.77 -4.46
N LYS A 164 -18.59 -20.47 -5.46
CA LYS A 164 -17.23 -21.01 -5.45
C LYS A 164 -16.22 -19.87 -5.64
N PRO A 165 -15.06 -19.93 -4.95
CA PRO A 165 -13.96 -19.02 -5.23
C PRO A 165 -13.52 -19.12 -6.71
N GLU A 166 -13.17 -18.01 -7.31
CA GLU A 166 -12.75 -17.92 -8.72
C GLU A 166 -11.24 -17.73 -8.78
N LEU A 167 -10.55 -18.49 -9.63
CA LEU A 167 -9.09 -18.40 -9.80
C LEU A 167 -8.75 -17.57 -11.03
N PHE A 168 -8.03 -16.48 -10.82
CA PHE A 168 -7.30 -15.74 -11.84
C PHE A 168 -5.87 -16.26 -11.90
N GLY A 169 -5.65 -17.27 -12.76
CA GLY A 169 -4.41 -18.03 -12.83
C GLY A 169 -3.30 -17.30 -13.60
N TRP A 170 -2.09 -17.29 -13.03
CA TRP A 170 -0.86 -16.94 -13.71
C TRP A 170 0.34 -17.48 -12.94
N LYS A 171 1.32 -18.07 -13.65
CA LYS A 171 2.51 -18.65 -13.03
C LYS A 171 3.36 -17.61 -12.30
N GLY A 172 3.91 -17.99 -11.17
CA GLY A 172 4.81 -17.17 -10.34
C GLY A 172 4.22 -16.79 -9.00
N SER A 173 5.03 -16.14 -8.18
CA SER A 173 4.65 -15.67 -6.84
C SER A 173 4.02 -14.29 -6.92
N HIS A 174 2.74 -14.20 -6.58
CA HIS A 174 2.01 -12.94 -6.49
C HIS A 174 2.08 -12.44 -5.04
N LEU A 175 2.64 -11.23 -4.83
CA LEU A 175 2.99 -10.72 -3.51
C LEU A 175 2.03 -9.65 -3.01
N GLY A 176 1.87 -8.55 -3.74
CA GLY A 176 0.86 -7.54 -3.45
C GLY A 176 -0.31 -7.67 -4.40
N VAL A 177 -1.49 -7.18 -4.01
CA VAL A 177 -2.68 -7.18 -4.85
C VAL A 177 -3.50 -5.92 -4.62
N THR A 178 -4.06 -5.35 -5.68
CA THR A 178 -4.97 -4.21 -5.61
C THR A 178 -6.01 -4.25 -6.71
N PHE A 179 -7.17 -3.67 -6.46
CA PHE A 179 -8.18 -3.39 -7.49
C PHE A 179 -8.04 -1.97 -8.02
N SER A 180 -8.40 -1.75 -9.28
CA SER A 180 -8.69 -0.39 -9.75
C SER A 180 -9.88 0.20 -8.97
N PRO A 181 -9.96 1.52 -8.76
CA PRO A 181 -11.05 2.15 -7.98
C PRO A 181 -12.45 1.85 -8.49
N ASP A 182 -12.61 1.59 -9.78
CA ASP A 182 -13.88 1.19 -10.39
C ASP A 182 -14.15 -0.32 -10.33
N GLY A 183 -13.18 -1.12 -9.89
CA GLY A 183 -13.25 -2.58 -9.76
C GLY A 183 -13.13 -3.35 -11.07
N ARG A 184 -12.79 -2.69 -12.18
CA ARG A 184 -12.64 -3.35 -13.49
C ARG A 184 -11.40 -4.21 -13.60
N PHE A 185 -10.34 -3.83 -12.91
CA PHE A 185 -9.04 -4.48 -12.99
C PHE A 185 -8.54 -4.93 -11.62
N LEU A 186 -7.85 -6.06 -11.61
CA LEU A 186 -7.12 -6.63 -10.50
C LEU A 186 -5.65 -6.70 -10.90
N VAL A 187 -4.74 -6.15 -10.10
CA VAL A 187 -3.31 -6.11 -10.41
C VAL A 187 -2.49 -6.62 -9.23
N THR A 188 -1.46 -7.38 -9.53
CA THR A 188 -0.50 -7.90 -8.54
C THR A 188 0.92 -7.47 -8.83
N THR A 189 1.69 -7.26 -7.77
CA THR A 189 3.15 -7.31 -7.85
C THR A 189 3.62 -8.75 -7.79
N MET A 190 4.76 -9.03 -8.39
CA MET A 190 5.31 -10.37 -8.47
C MET A 190 6.72 -10.44 -7.84
N GLN A 191 7.20 -11.64 -7.57
CA GLN A 191 8.60 -11.86 -7.18
C GLN A 191 9.55 -11.46 -8.31
N GLU A 192 9.16 -11.70 -9.55
CA GLU A 192 9.83 -11.21 -10.75
C GLU A 192 9.67 -9.68 -10.90
N PRO A 193 10.56 -8.99 -11.62
CA PRO A 193 10.46 -7.54 -11.86
C PRO A 193 9.37 -7.23 -12.90
N ALA A 194 8.14 -7.52 -12.56
CA ALA A 194 6.94 -7.31 -13.38
C ALA A 194 5.70 -7.16 -12.51
N LEU A 195 4.63 -6.63 -13.11
CA LEU A 195 3.28 -6.77 -12.59
C LEU A 195 2.46 -7.66 -13.52
N HIS A 196 1.50 -8.34 -12.93
CA HIS A 196 0.48 -9.05 -13.67
C HIS A 196 -0.91 -8.58 -13.24
N GLY A 197 -1.87 -8.58 -14.15
CA GLY A 197 -3.22 -8.16 -13.85
C GLY A 197 -4.26 -8.86 -14.70
N TRP A 198 -5.50 -8.69 -14.31
CA TRP A 198 -6.65 -9.25 -15.00
C TRP A 198 -7.78 -8.23 -15.09
N ARG A 199 -8.51 -8.28 -16.19
CA ARG A 199 -9.84 -7.66 -16.27
C ARG A 199 -10.83 -8.57 -15.55
N VAL A 200 -11.47 -8.04 -14.51
CA VAL A 200 -12.25 -8.86 -13.56
C VAL A 200 -13.46 -9.54 -14.21
N VAL A 201 -14.06 -8.92 -15.24
CA VAL A 201 -15.30 -9.40 -15.86
C VAL A 201 -15.13 -10.69 -16.67
N ASP A 202 -13.96 -10.94 -17.24
CA ASP A 202 -13.71 -12.05 -18.16
C ASP A 202 -12.36 -12.73 -17.99
N GLY A 203 -11.57 -12.31 -16.98
CA GLY A 203 -10.26 -12.88 -16.70
C GLY A 203 -9.19 -12.58 -17.75
N ALA A 204 -9.44 -11.70 -18.72
CA ALA A 204 -8.44 -11.32 -19.70
C ALA A 204 -7.23 -10.71 -18.98
N HIS A 205 -6.07 -11.36 -19.14
CA HIS A 205 -4.87 -11.00 -18.40
C HIS A 205 -4.02 -9.95 -19.11
N MET A 206 -3.21 -9.24 -18.35
CA MET A 206 -2.26 -8.23 -18.82
C MET A 206 -0.94 -8.35 -18.07
N ARG A 207 0.18 -8.01 -18.73
CA ARG A 207 1.49 -7.99 -18.11
C ARG A 207 2.17 -6.65 -18.36
N MET A 208 2.69 -6.08 -17.28
CA MET A 208 3.50 -4.86 -17.28
C MET A 208 4.92 -5.24 -16.87
N SER A 209 5.90 -5.05 -17.77
CA SER A 209 7.29 -5.50 -17.60
C SER A 209 8.27 -4.40 -18.02
N GLY A 210 9.58 -4.67 -17.91
CA GLY A 210 10.62 -3.69 -18.23
C GLY A 210 11.24 -3.05 -16.98
N TYR A 211 10.88 -3.54 -15.78
CA TYR A 211 11.47 -3.06 -14.54
C TYR A 211 12.87 -3.64 -14.31
N PRO A 212 13.84 -2.82 -13.87
CA PRO A 212 15.17 -3.31 -13.49
C PRO A 212 15.16 -4.04 -12.14
N SER A 213 14.15 -3.82 -11.30
CA SER A 213 14.00 -4.49 -10.01
C SER A 213 12.53 -4.77 -9.68
N ARG A 214 12.31 -5.59 -8.63
CA ARG A 214 10.96 -5.94 -8.17
C ARG A 214 10.17 -4.69 -7.77
N VAL A 215 8.91 -4.61 -8.21
CA VAL A 215 7.97 -3.57 -7.80
C VAL A 215 7.51 -3.87 -6.36
N LYS A 216 7.77 -2.96 -5.42
CA LYS A 216 7.39 -3.09 -4.00
C LYS A 216 6.21 -2.19 -3.63
N SER A 217 6.12 -1.03 -4.28
CA SER A 217 5.06 -0.04 -4.04
C SER A 217 4.30 0.22 -5.33
N PHE A 218 2.98 0.18 -5.25
CA PHE A 218 2.08 0.44 -6.37
C PHE A 218 0.72 0.92 -5.83
N ALA A 219 0.13 1.90 -6.49
CA ALA A 219 -1.17 2.45 -6.12
C ALA A 219 -1.85 3.10 -7.33
N PHE A 220 -3.16 2.94 -7.42
CA PHE A 220 -3.96 3.68 -8.39
C PHE A 220 -4.12 5.15 -7.99
N THR A 221 -4.14 6.05 -8.98
CA THR A 221 -4.63 7.41 -8.78
C THR A 221 -6.12 7.37 -8.41
N ALA A 222 -6.59 8.39 -7.69
CA ALA A 222 -7.97 8.44 -7.20
C ALA A 222 -9.02 8.34 -8.32
N ASP A 223 -8.72 8.89 -9.51
CA ASP A 223 -9.56 8.81 -10.70
C ASP A 223 -9.43 7.47 -11.45
N GLY A 224 -8.58 6.57 -11.00
CA GLY A 224 -8.34 5.25 -11.60
C GLY A 224 -7.67 5.27 -12.96
N LYS A 225 -7.21 6.42 -13.43
CA LYS A 225 -6.61 6.54 -14.77
C LYS A 225 -5.20 5.98 -14.86
N TRP A 226 -4.47 6.00 -13.75
CA TRP A 226 -3.08 5.59 -13.70
C TRP A 226 -2.83 4.63 -12.54
N LEU A 227 -1.96 3.66 -12.76
CA LEU A 227 -1.33 2.86 -11.72
C LEU A 227 0.11 3.33 -11.59
N ALA A 228 0.43 4.04 -10.51
CA ALA A 228 1.79 4.43 -10.19
C ALA A 228 2.55 3.27 -9.55
N THR A 229 3.81 3.08 -9.93
CA THR A 229 4.65 1.95 -9.50
C THR A 229 6.08 2.35 -9.23
N SER A 230 6.72 1.67 -8.28
CA SER A 230 8.16 1.74 -7.96
C SER A 230 8.96 0.70 -8.76
N GLY A 231 10.24 0.53 -8.44
CA GLY A 231 11.10 -0.54 -8.96
C GLY A 231 11.99 -0.14 -10.14
N SER A 232 11.94 1.12 -10.55
CA SER A 232 12.82 1.74 -11.56
C SER A 232 13.50 2.99 -11.00
N GLY A 233 14.36 3.63 -11.77
CA GLY A 233 14.91 4.95 -11.46
C GLY A 233 13.91 6.10 -11.54
N GLU A 234 12.73 5.82 -12.07
CA GLU A 234 11.58 6.73 -12.16
C GLU A 234 10.30 6.08 -11.62
N ALA A 235 9.31 6.86 -11.23
CA ALA A 235 7.97 6.34 -10.99
C ALA A 235 7.29 6.06 -12.33
N ILE A 236 6.88 4.81 -12.57
CA ILE A 236 6.24 4.39 -13.81
C ILE A 236 4.72 4.40 -13.62
N LEU A 237 4.01 5.12 -14.49
CA LEU A 237 2.56 5.26 -14.47
C LEU A 237 1.95 4.51 -15.66
N TRP A 238 1.26 3.41 -15.38
CA TRP A 238 0.55 2.64 -16.39
C TRP A 238 -0.85 3.19 -16.63
N PRO A 239 -1.27 3.40 -17.90
CA PRO A 239 -2.58 3.97 -18.21
C PRO A 239 -3.69 2.90 -18.13
N PHE A 240 -4.74 3.15 -17.33
CA PHE A 240 -5.87 2.23 -17.12
C PHE A 240 -7.22 2.79 -17.60
N GLN A 241 -7.24 3.89 -18.37
CA GLN A 241 -8.48 4.48 -18.88
C GLN A 241 -9.20 3.59 -19.89
N ALA A 242 -8.45 2.83 -20.71
CA ALA A 242 -9.01 2.02 -21.77
C ALA A 242 -9.72 0.77 -21.24
N LYS A 243 -10.57 0.18 -22.10
CA LYS A 243 -11.27 -1.08 -21.83
C LYS A 243 -10.31 -2.22 -21.50
N ASP A 244 -9.15 -2.28 -22.16
CA ASP A 244 -8.16 -3.33 -22.02
C ASP A 244 -6.98 -2.90 -21.11
N GLY A 245 -7.17 -1.85 -20.29
CA GLY A 245 -6.15 -1.33 -19.39
C GLY A 245 -4.93 -0.80 -20.13
N PRO A 246 -3.71 -1.15 -19.66
CA PRO A 246 -2.44 -0.65 -20.21
C PRO A 246 -1.98 -1.36 -21.49
N MET A 247 -2.69 -2.39 -21.95
CA MET A 247 -2.24 -3.22 -23.07
C MET A 247 -2.09 -2.41 -24.36
N GLY A 248 -0.91 -2.53 -25.01
CA GLY A 248 -0.59 -1.81 -26.23
C GLY A 248 -0.38 -0.30 -26.05
N LYS A 249 -0.18 0.16 -24.81
CA LYS A 249 0.06 1.57 -24.48
C LYS A 249 1.39 1.74 -23.74
N GLU A 250 2.05 2.85 -24.01
CA GLU A 250 3.27 3.22 -23.31
C GLU A 250 2.92 3.81 -21.92
N PRO A 251 3.72 3.48 -20.88
CA PRO A 251 3.61 4.12 -19.58
C PRO A 251 4.18 5.55 -19.64
N SER A 252 3.72 6.41 -18.73
CA SER A 252 4.35 7.69 -18.44
C SER A 252 5.39 7.51 -17.33
N MET A 253 6.51 8.22 -17.43
CA MET A 253 7.61 8.17 -16.48
C MET A 253 7.76 9.51 -15.79
N LEU A 254 7.84 9.53 -14.45
CA LEU A 254 7.94 10.74 -13.65
C LEU A 254 9.21 10.75 -12.80
N ALA A 255 9.83 11.94 -12.71
CA ALA A 255 10.99 12.24 -11.87
C ALA A 255 12.13 11.21 -12.03
N PRO A 256 12.74 11.13 -13.22
CA PRO A 256 13.81 10.18 -13.48
C PRO A 256 15.05 10.50 -12.66
N SER A 257 15.66 9.48 -12.06
CA SER A 257 16.95 9.57 -11.39
C SER A 257 17.93 8.56 -11.99
N PRO A 258 19.12 8.99 -12.42
CA PRO A 258 20.13 8.09 -12.95
C PRO A 258 20.88 7.28 -11.87
N THR A 259 20.79 7.69 -10.61
CA THR A 259 21.65 7.19 -9.53
C THR A 259 20.90 6.44 -8.42
N THR A 260 19.58 6.57 -8.33
CA THR A 260 18.78 5.98 -7.26
C THR A 260 17.47 5.40 -7.82
N ARG A 261 16.82 4.54 -7.05
CA ARG A 261 15.56 3.91 -7.44
C ARG A 261 14.39 4.41 -6.60
N VAL A 262 13.23 4.44 -7.22
CA VAL A 262 11.97 4.69 -6.53
C VAL A 262 11.62 3.49 -5.66
N THR A 263 11.42 3.73 -4.38
CA THR A 263 11.02 2.73 -3.37
C THR A 263 9.54 2.80 -3.04
N VAL A 264 8.97 4.02 -2.99
CA VAL A 264 7.58 4.28 -2.60
C VAL A 264 6.93 5.23 -3.60
N VAL A 265 5.68 4.93 -3.95
CA VAL A 265 4.78 5.85 -4.68
C VAL A 265 3.49 6.03 -3.90
N ALA A 266 3.03 7.27 -3.79
CA ALA A 266 1.81 7.65 -3.08
C ALA A 266 1.02 8.67 -3.91
N PRO A 267 0.05 8.23 -4.74
CA PRO A 267 -0.83 9.14 -5.46
C PRO A 267 -1.66 9.99 -4.51
N HIS A 268 -1.81 11.26 -4.84
CA HIS A 268 -2.64 12.20 -4.09
C HIS A 268 -4.12 11.80 -4.17
N PRO A 269 -4.91 11.91 -3.07
CA PRO A 269 -6.29 11.40 -3.03
C PRO A 269 -7.29 12.17 -3.90
N LYS A 270 -6.92 13.33 -4.46
CA LYS A 270 -7.82 14.18 -5.26
C LYS A 270 -7.16 14.73 -6.53
N ASP A 271 -5.92 15.22 -6.41
CA ASP A 271 -5.24 15.95 -7.47
C ASP A 271 -4.32 15.02 -8.31
N PRO A 272 -3.98 15.38 -9.55
CA PRO A 272 -3.08 14.60 -10.39
C PRO A 272 -1.62 14.78 -9.96
N VAL A 273 -1.31 14.41 -8.72
CA VAL A 273 0.02 14.49 -8.09
C VAL A 273 0.41 13.13 -7.53
N VAL A 274 1.67 12.78 -7.60
CA VAL A 274 2.24 11.57 -6.99
C VAL A 274 3.37 11.98 -6.05
N GLY A 275 3.32 11.52 -4.81
CA GLY A 275 4.46 11.52 -3.91
C GLY A 275 5.39 10.36 -4.28
N ILE A 276 6.69 10.63 -4.37
CA ILE A 276 7.72 9.66 -4.79
C ILE A 276 8.83 9.67 -3.76
N GLY A 277 9.13 8.50 -3.18
CA GLY A 277 10.25 8.28 -2.29
C GLY A 277 11.31 7.40 -2.93
N TYR A 278 12.58 7.69 -2.66
CA TYR A 278 13.73 7.04 -3.29
C TYR A 278 14.60 6.28 -2.28
N GLU A 279 15.44 5.40 -2.82
CA GLU A 279 16.37 4.56 -2.07
C GLU A 279 17.48 5.38 -1.36
N ASP A 280 17.83 6.55 -1.92
CA ASP A 280 18.78 7.49 -1.31
C ASP A 280 18.15 8.43 -0.26
N GLY A 281 16.86 8.29 0.01
CA GLY A 281 16.11 9.10 0.97
C GLY A 281 15.47 10.36 0.39
N MET A 282 15.66 10.66 -0.90
CA MET A 282 14.99 11.79 -1.54
C MET A 282 13.46 11.60 -1.54
N VAL A 283 12.71 12.68 -1.33
CA VAL A 283 11.25 12.69 -1.44
C VAL A 283 10.82 13.84 -2.34
N MET A 284 9.98 13.52 -3.33
CA MET A 284 9.44 14.49 -4.29
C MET A 284 7.92 14.39 -4.38
N MET A 285 7.28 15.48 -4.74
CA MET A 285 5.92 15.50 -5.31
C MET A 285 6.01 15.85 -6.77
N VAL A 286 5.29 15.14 -7.61
CA VAL A 286 5.32 15.34 -9.06
C VAL A 286 3.91 15.42 -9.60
N ARG A 287 3.64 16.46 -10.38
CA ARG A 287 2.35 16.61 -11.05
C ARG A 287 2.32 15.81 -12.35
N ILE A 288 1.30 14.95 -12.50
CA ILE A 288 1.21 14.01 -13.62
C ILE A 288 1.08 14.71 -14.99
N THR A 289 0.40 15.86 -15.01
CA THR A 289 0.01 16.53 -16.26
C THR A 289 1.15 17.21 -17.02
N ASP A 290 2.18 17.68 -16.31
CA ASP A 290 3.30 18.46 -16.88
C ASP A 290 4.66 18.06 -16.29
N ALA A 291 4.70 17.02 -15.46
CA ALA A 291 5.88 16.54 -14.75
C ALA A 291 6.57 17.61 -13.87
N ALA A 292 5.83 18.64 -13.43
CA ALA A 292 6.38 19.64 -12.53
C ALA A 292 6.74 19.01 -11.17
N GLU A 293 7.98 19.25 -10.73
CA GLU A 293 8.60 18.61 -9.57
C GLU A 293 8.73 19.58 -8.39
N ILE A 294 8.48 19.07 -7.18
CA ILE A 294 8.68 19.79 -5.92
C ILE A 294 9.44 18.87 -4.95
N LEU A 295 10.62 19.32 -4.52
CA LEU A 295 11.44 18.61 -3.56
C LEU A 295 10.93 18.80 -2.13
N LEU A 296 10.67 17.69 -1.40
CA LEU A 296 10.30 17.69 0.00
C LEU A 296 11.44 17.30 0.93
N ARG A 297 12.33 16.40 0.51
CA ARG A 297 13.50 15.95 1.28
C ARG A 297 14.68 15.75 0.37
N LYS A 298 15.84 16.24 0.78
CA LYS A 298 17.12 15.99 0.10
C LYS A 298 17.61 14.57 0.38
N PRO A 299 18.39 13.96 -0.53
CA PRO A 299 19.04 12.66 -0.29
C PRO A 299 19.93 12.70 0.97
N ASP A 300 19.94 11.61 1.73
CA ASP A 300 20.82 11.41 2.90
C ASP A 300 21.20 9.93 3.13
N SER A 301 21.02 9.09 2.11
CA SER A 301 21.30 7.65 2.09
C SER A 301 20.45 6.81 3.05
N ASP A 302 19.27 7.31 3.48
CA ASP A 302 18.33 6.60 4.33
C ASP A 302 17.03 6.32 3.54
N PRO A 303 16.82 5.10 3.02
CA PRO A 303 15.76 4.80 2.08
C PRO A 303 14.37 5.15 2.57
N VAL A 304 13.57 5.80 1.75
CA VAL A 304 12.16 6.02 2.04
C VAL A 304 11.43 4.69 2.01
N SER A 305 10.72 4.35 3.08
CA SER A 305 10.03 3.07 3.25
C SER A 305 8.51 3.19 3.24
N ALA A 306 7.97 4.35 3.63
CA ALA A 306 6.53 4.59 3.68
C ALA A 306 6.20 6.04 3.34
N MET A 307 5.03 6.26 2.72
CA MET A 307 4.48 7.57 2.44
C MET A 307 2.95 7.49 2.39
N ALA A 308 2.27 8.48 2.94
CA ALA A 308 0.82 8.59 2.85
C ALA A 308 0.37 10.04 2.76
N TRP A 309 -0.76 10.23 2.11
CA TRP A 309 -1.49 11.49 2.11
C TRP A 309 -2.63 11.45 3.13
N HIS A 310 -2.88 12.58 3.75
CA HIS A 310 -4.14 12.78 4.46
C HIS A 310 -5.31 12.66 3.46
N PRO A 311 -6.45 12.02 3.79
CA PRO A 311 -7.57 11.82 2.85
C PRO A 311 -8.14 13.11 2.25
N SER A 312 -7.99 14.26 2.92
CA SER A 312 -8.37 15.57 2.37
C SER A 312 -7.43 16.07 1.25
N GLY A 313 -6.21 15.53 1.16
CA GLY A 313 -5.13 16.03 0.33
C GLY A 313 -4.33 17.17 0.97
N GLY A 314 -4.74 17.66 2.15
CA GLY A 314 -4.12 18.82 2.80
C GLY A 314 -2.82 18.52 3.56
N ALA A 315 -2.34 17.29 3.58
CA ALA A 315 -1.05 16.94 4.19
C ALA A 315 -0.46 15.69 3.57
N VAL A 316 0.88 15.58 3.61
CA VAL A 316 1.64 14.39 3.24
C VAL A 316 2.66 14.08 4.33
N ALA A 317 2.83 12.79 4.64
CA ALA A 317 3.85 12.31 5.54
C ALA A 317 4.68 11.22 4.87
N PHE A 318 5.95 11.10 5.26
CA PHE A 318 6.87 10.06 4.81
C PHE A 318 7.76 9.57 5.95
N GLY A 319 8.21 8.33 5.85
CA GLY A 319 9.10 7.69 6.80
C GLY A 319 10.20 6.89 6.08
N THR A 320 11.31 6.63 6.77
CA THR A 320 12.49 5.95 6.24
C THR A 320 12.82 4.67 7.01
N GLN A 321 13.68 3.84 6.42
CA GLN A 321 14.14 2.61 7.06
C GLN A 321 14.97 2.87 8.32
N GLY A 322 15.68 4.01 8.39
CA GLY A 322 16.48 4.41 9.55
C GLY A 322 15.72 5.19 10.62
N GLY A 323 14.39 5.31 10.50
CA GLY A 323 13.57 5.97 11.52
C GLY A 323 13.48 7.50 11.39
N LYS A 324 13.90 8.08 10.27
CA LYS A 324 13.62 9.49 10.00
C LYS A 324 12.25 9.64 9.34
N GLY A 325 11.65 10.82 9.49
CA GLY A 325 10.36 11.11 8.85
C GLY A 325 10.16 12.59 8.58
N GLY A 326 9.06 12.88 7.93
CA GLY A 326 8.63 14.25 7.69
C GLY A 326 7.12 14.35 7.54
N LEU A 327 6.58 15.48 7.94
CA LEU A 327 5.17 15.84 7.79
C LEU A 327 5.09 17.24 7.17
N LEU A 328 4.32 17.38 6.11
CA LEU A 328 4.03 18.65 5.46
C LEU A 328 2.52 18.84 5.39
N ALA A 329 2.02 19.94 5.93
CA ALA A 329 0.65 20.44 5.75
C ALA A 329 0.65 21.60 4.76
N PHE A 330 -0.39 21.68 3.91
CA PHE A 330 -0.58 22.69 2.87
C PHE A 330 -1.58 23.75 3.27
#